data_5f49da8c4b2699850a34269ae499888d
#
_entry.id   5f49da8c4b2699850a34269ae499888d
#
_cell.length_a   1.000
_cell.length_b   1.000
_cell.length_c   1.000
_cell.angle_alpha   90.00
_cell.angle_beta   90.00
_cell.angle_gamma   90.00
#
_symmetry.space_group_name_H-M   'P 1'
#
loop_
_entity.id
_entity.type
_entity.pdbx_description
1 polymer ?
#
loop_
_entity_poly.entity_id
_entity_poly.type
_entity_poly.pdbx_seq_one_letter_code
_entity_poly.pdbx_strand_id
1 'polypeptide(L)'
;LPRFTDANIQLILIVDNDHHARGGLWAAPVLHASSRARQDILLQWVGQAASFGIFMMMGVYHLLLFLRRRDDRASLWLGLMLLLTGVYQFTTSHFLAFYIDDPSVLGFHVSLGLWLSGSVVMNAASIEFVRSILPTPWTDTLRTWIWLLTGVCVVFFASSSVQLLSLAGPYVVSVSGIFSVVILGHRMLKGVVAREESALPLFLGFCALAVSVVNDVLNAEGYLQTGTLVPLGLLFFTISHSWLLARRFATAYETAEHLTTSLQDEVKSQTEFLEVATREAQEASVAAIEAKEEA
;
A
#
# COMPACT_ATOMS: atom_id res chain seq x y z
N LEU A 1 25.70 -35.26 -14.94
CA LEU A 1 26.55 -34.59 -13.95
C LEU A 1 27.59 -35.56 -13.47
N PRO A 2 28.91 -35.21 -13.48
CA PRO A 2 29.94 -36.05 -12.95
C PRO A 2 29.69 -36.30 -11.47
N ARG A 3 29.77 -37.55 -11.02
CA ARG A 3 29.77 -37.92 -9.61
C ARG A 3 31.21 -37.71 -9.11
N PHE A 4 31.38 -36.67 -8.30
CA PHE A 4 32.66 -36.44 -7.63
C PHE A 4 32.77 -37.42 -6.44
N THR A 5 33.60 -38.40 -6.55
CA THR A 5 34.03 -39.27 -5.45
C THR A 5 35.46 -38.86 -5.13
N ASP A 6 35.70 -38.44 -3.89
CA ASP A 6 37.02 -38.21 -3.29
C ASP A 6 37.92 -37.09 -3.85
N ALA A 7 37.38 -36.09 -4.51
CA ALA A 7 38.13 -34.91 -4.96
C ALA A 7 37.87 -33.69 -4.09
N ASN A 8 38.93 -32.99 -3.68
CA ASN A 8 38.83 -31.64 -3.16
C ASN A 8 38.27 -30.72 -4.25
N ILE A 9 37.08 -30.18 -4.03
CA ILE A 9 36.47 -29.22 -4.94
C ILE A 9 36.96 -27.82 -4.56
N GLN A 10 37.73 -27.21 -5.46
CA GLN A 10 38.13 -25.81 -5.31
C GLN A 10 37.15 -24.93 -6.16
N LEU A 11 36.41 -24.06 -5.49
CA LEU A 11 35.56 -23.09 -6.12
C LEU A 11 36.30 -21.76 -6.22
N ILE A 12 36.60 -21.29 -7.43
CA ILE A 12 37.22 -19.99 -7.69
C ILE A 12 36.10 -19.06 -8.18
N LEU A 13 35.81 -18.01 -7.41
CA LEU A 13 34.86 -16.97 -7.77
C LEU A 13 35.64 -15.72 -8.17
N ILE A 14 35.49 -15.30 -9.42
CA ILE A 14 36.00 -14.03 -9.92
C ILE A 14 34.86 -13.03 -9.87
N VAL A 15 35.00 -11.99 -9.05
CA VAL A 15 34.00 -10.94 -8.91
C VAL A 15 34.56 -9.66 -9.47
N ASP A 16 33.95 -9.15 -10.51
CA ASP A 16 34.24 -7.85 -11.10
C ASP A 16 33.11 -6.87 -10.73
N ASN A 17 33.45 -5.64 -10.34
CA ASN A 17 32.48 -4.64 -9.90
C ASN A 17 32.89 -3.23 -10.30
N ASP A 18 32.65 -2.89 -11.55
CA ASP A 18 32.94 -1.56 -12.07
C ASP A 18 31.79 -0.55 -11.82
N HIS A 19 30.62 -1.00 -11.37
CA HIS A 19 29.40 -0.18 -11.43
C HIS A 19 28.70 0.02 -10.07
N HIS A 20 28.97 -0.81 -9.07
CA HIS A 20 28.28 -0.70 -7.78
C HIS A 20 29.25 -0.24 -6.68
N ALA A 21 28.79 0.67 -5.80
CA ALA A 21 29.63 1.20 -4.69
C ALA A 21 30.04 0.15 -3.66
N ARG A 22 29.26 -0.94 -3.54
CA ARG A 22 29.57 -2.09 -2.69
C ARG A 22 29.81 -3.29 -3.58
N GLY A 23 31.05 -3.67 -3.78
CA GLY A 23 31.43 -4.87 -4.51
C GLY A 23 31.48 -6.12 -3.63
N GLY A 24 31.66 -7.28 -4.27
CA GLY A 24 31.86 -8.55 -3.59
C GLY A 24 30.62 -9.44 -3.53
N LEU A 25 30.77 -10.55 -2.80
CA LEU A 25 29.69 -11.49 -2.55
C LEU A 25 28.82 -10.98 -1.39
N TRP A 26 27.53 -10.79 -1.65
CA TRP A 26 26.58 -10.30 -0.66
C TRP A 26 26.08 -11.38 0.31
N ALA A 27 26.28 -12.66 -0.08
CA ALA A 27 25.98 -13.81 0.76
C ALA A 27 27.05 -14.90 0.52
N ALA A 28 27.33 -15.70 1.54
CA ALA A 28 28.20 -16.84 1.39
C ALA A 28 27.61 -17.86 0.40
N PRO A 29 28.39 -18.39 -0.56
CA PRO A 29 27.91 -19.44 -1.44
C PRO A 29 27.58 -20.70 -0.64
N VAL A 30 26.37 -21.24 -0.85
CA VAL A 30 25.90 -22.43 -0.16
C VAL A 30 25.81 -23.59 -1.16
N LEU A 31 26.46 -24.70 -0.84
CA LEU A 31 26.38 -25.92 -1.64
C LEU A 31 25.15 -26.74 -1.22
N HIS A 32 24.22 -26.91 -2.14
CA HIS A 32 23.04 -27.77 -2.00
C HIS A 32 23.07 -28.91 -3.01
N ALA A 33 22.39 -30.02 -2.69
CA ALA A 33 22.04 -31.03 -3.70
C ALA A 33 21.21 -30.37 -4.81
N SER A 34 21.47 -30.69 -6.06
CA SER A 34 20.86 -30.04 -7.24
C SER A 34 19.32 -30.05 -7.22
N SER A 35 18.70 -31.11 -6.67
CA SER A 35 17.25 -31.21 -6.50
C SER A 35 16.72 -30.22 -5.46
N ARG A 36 17.39 -30.07 -4.34
CA ARG A 36 17.01 -29.15 -3.26
C ARG A 36 17.20 -27.69 -3.71
N ALA A 37 18.33 -27.37 -4.34
CA ALA A 37 18.57 -26.04 -4.89
C ALA A 37 17.50 -25.61 -5.90
N ARG A 38 17.07 -26.53 -6.80
CA ARG A 38 15.96 -26.25 -7.74
C ARG A 38 14.64 -26.01 -7.01
N GLN A 39 14.34 -26.79 -5.99
CA GLN A 39 13.09 -26.65 -5.24
C GLN A 39 13.05 -25.32 -4.49
N ASP A 40 14.14 -24.94 -3.85
CA ASP A 40 14.25 -23.66 -3.12
C ASP A 40 14.10 -22.45 -4.06
N ILE A 41 14.76 -22.49 -5.22
CA ILE A 41 14.63 -21.46 -6.26
C ILE A 41 13.19 -21.38 -6.79
N LEU A 42 12.57 -22.53 -7.10
CA LEU A 42 11.18 -22.56 -7.58
C LEU A 42 10.20 -22.00 -6.55
N LEU A 43 10.32 -22.39 -5.28
CA LEU A 43 9.47 -21.86 -4.20
C LEU A 43 9.65 -20.34 -4.03
N GLN A 44 10.88 -19.86 -4.11
CA GLN A 44 11.16 -18.43 -4.06
C GLN A 44 10.51 -17.68 -5.23
N TRP A 45 10.65 -18.18 -6.45
CA TRP A 45 10.06 -17.57 -7.65
C TRP A 45 8.54 -17.58 -7.63
N VAL A 46 7.94 -18.71 -7.26
CA VAL A 46 6.47 -18.81 -7.13
C VAL A 46 5.97 -17.85 -6.07
N GLY A 47 6.64 -17.76 -4.92
CA GLY A 47 6.28 -16.81 -3.86
C GLY A 47 6.38 -15.34 -4.31
N GLN A 48 7.44 -14.99 -5.02
CA GLN A 48 7.64 -13.64 -5.57
C GLN A 48 6.59 -13.30 -6.64
N ALA A 49 6.31 -14.23 -7.57
CA ALA A 49 5.30 -14.05 -8.61
C ALA A 49 3.89 -13.91 -8.01
N ALA A 50 3.56 -14.73 -7.03
CA ALA A 50 2.29 -14.67 -6.33
C ALA A 50 2.11 -13.34 -5.59
N SER A 51 3.12 -12.90 -4.83
CA SER A 51 3.07 -11.61 -4.12
C SER A 51 2.94 -10.44 -5.10
N PHE A 52 3.72 -10.42 -6.19
CA PHE A 52 3.60 -9.42 -7.24
C PHE A 52 2.18 -9.37 -7.81
N GLY A 53 1.63 -10.54 -8.21
CA GLY A 53 0.27 -10.63 -8.75
C GLY A 53 -0.80 -10.13 -7.77
N ILE A 54 -0.69 -10.48 -6.49
CA ILE A 54 -1.60 -10.02 -5.44
C ILE A 54 -1.54 -8.50 -5.31
N PHE A 55 -0.35 -7.90 -5.18
CA PHE A 55 -0.22 -6.45 -5.01
C PHE A 55 -0.71 -5.68 -6.24
N MET A 56 -0.40 -6.15 -7.45
CA MET A 56 -0.87 -5.53 -8.69
C MET A 56 -2.39 -5.59 -8.80
N MET A 57 -2.99 -6.77 -8.57
CA MET A 57 -4.44 -6.96 -8.66
C MET A 57 -5.18 -6.13 -7.61
N MET A 58 -4.73 -6.16 -6.35
CA MET A 58 -5.31 -5.37 -5.28
C MET A 58 -5.13 -3.87 -5.51
N GLY A 59 -3.98 -3.45 -6.04
CA GLY A 59 -3.72 -2.05 -6.39
C GLY A 59 -4.68 -1.55 -7.45
N VAL A 60 -4.85 -2.30 -8.54
CA VAL A 60 -5.83 -1.99 -9.61
C VAL A 60 -7.25 -1.97 -9.04
N TYR A 61 -7.63 -2.94 -8.23
CA TYR A 61 -8.96 -2.98 -7.59
C TYR A 61 -9.25 -1.71 -6.79
N HIS A 62 -8.34 -1.27 -5.93
CA HIS A 62 -8.52 -0.04 -5.15
C HIS A 62 -8.55 1.23 -6.00
N LEU A 63 -7.78 1.28 -7.10
CA LEU A 63 -7.89 2.39 -8.05
C LEU A 63 -9.24 2.40 -8.77
N LEU A 64 -9.78 1.24 -9.15
CA LEU A 64 -11.13 1.15 -9.73
C LEU A 64 -12.22 1.58 -8.74
N LEU A 65 -12.08 1.23 -7.46
CA LEU A 65 -12.98 1.74 -6.40
C LEU A 65 -12.92 3.27 -6.33
N PHE A 66 -11.72 3.86 -6.32
CA PHE A 66 -11.57 5.31 -6.34
C PHE A 66 -12.17 5.95 -7.59
N LEU A 67 -12.03 5.35 -8.78
CA LEU A 67 -12.65 5.87 -10.01
C LEU A 67 -14.18 5.91 -9.94
N ARG A 68 -14.78 4.98 -9.23
CA ARG A 68 -16.23 4.94 -8.96
C ARG A 68 -16.66 5.92 -7.87
N ARG A 69 -15.77 6.17 -6.89
CA ARG A 69 -16.05 7.01 -5.72
C ARG A 69 -14.87 7.95 -5.46
N ARG A 70 -14.86 9.06 -6.20
CA ARG A 70 -13.78 10.05 -6.22
C ARG A 70 -13.50 10.72 -4.87
N ASP A 71 -14.48 10.71 -3.96
CA ASP A 71 -14.36 11.28 -2.62
C ASP A 71 -13.53 10.37 -1.68
N ASP A 72 -13.41 9.08 -2.00
CA ASP A 72 -12.66 8.12 -1.20
C ASP A 72 -11.17 8.13 -1.54
N ARG A 73 -10.47 9.13 -0.99
CA ARG A 73 -9.02 9.27 -1.16
C ARG A 73 -8.21 8.13 -0.54
N ALA A 74 -8.79 7.40 0.44
CA ALA A 74 -8.11 6.27 1.06
C ALA A 74 -7.89 5.14 0.04
N SER A 75 -8.88 4.82 -0.79
CA SER A 75 -8.73 3.85 -1.87
C SER A 75 -7.69 4.26 -2.90
N LEU A 76 -7.60 5.56 -3.25
CA LEU A 76 -6.56 6.05 -4.16
C LEU A 76 -5.17 5.78 -3.61
N TRP A 77 -4.91 6.20 -2.37
CA TRP A 77 -3.58 6.09 -1.78
C TRP A 77 -3.18 4.64 -1.51
N LEU A 78 -4.14 3.81 -1.07
CA LEU A 78 -3.88 2.37 -0.91
C LEU A 78 -3.59 1.71 -2.26
N GLY A 79 -4.38 2.01 -3.29
CA GLY A 79 -4.15 1.48 -4.64
C GLY A 79 -2.78 1.85 -5.19
N LEU A 80 -2.38 3.13 -5.07
CA LEU A 80 -1.07 3.61 -5.48
C LEU A 80 0.07 2.92 -4.70
N MET A 81 -0.07 2.82 -3.39
CA MET A 81 0.93 2.17 -2.53
C MET A 81 1.11 0.69 -2.91
N LEU A 82 0.02 -0.03 -3.18
CA LEU A 82 0.08 -1.44 -3.58
C LEU A 82 0.71 -1.62 -4.96
N LEU A 83 0.41 -0.77 -5.95
CA LEU A 83 1.06 -0.81 -7.26
C LEU A 83 2.57 -0.53 -7.14
N LEU A 84 2.96 0.48 -6.34
CA LEU A 84 4.37 0.76 -6.08
C LEU A 84 5.07 -0.40 -5.37
N THR A 85 4.38 -1.08 -4.44
CA THR A 85 4.88 -2.31 -3.82
C THR A 85 5.07 -3.42 -4.85
N GLY A 86 4.15 -3.58 -5.80
CA GLY A 86 4.30 -4.52 -6.91
C GLY A 86 5.52 -4.19 -7.77
N VAL A 87 5.70 -2.92 -8.15
CA VAL A 87 6.90 -2.47 -8.89
C VAL A 87 8.17 -2.74 -8.08
N TYR A 88 8.17 -2.43 -6.78
CA TYR A 88 9.28 -2.76 -5.87
C TYR A 88 9.61 -4.25 -5.89
N GLN A 89 8.61 -5.12 -5.74
CA GLN A 89 8.79 -6.57 -5.80
C GLN A 89 9.35 -7.04 -7.15
N PHE A 90 8.88 -6.45 -8.25
CA PHE A 90 9.38 -6.76 -9.58
C PHE A 90 10.84 -6.36 -9.76
N THR A 91 11.22 -5.17 -9.32
CA THR A 91 12.59 -4.65 -9.47
C THR A 91 13.61 -5.33 -8.53
N THR A 92 13.17 -5.78 -7.36
CA THR A 92 14.03 -6.49 -6.39
C THR A 92 14.05 -8.00 -6.59
N SER A 93 13.11 -8.54 -7.36
CA SER A 93 13.08 -9.95 -7.69
C SER A 93 14.04 -10.27 -8.84
N HIS A 94 14.50 -11.53 -8.90
CA HIS A 94 15.32 -12.04 -10.01
C HIS A 94 14.59 -12.06 -11.37
N PHE A 95 13.31 -11.63 -11.45
CA PHE A 95 12.54 -11.56 -12.70
C PHE A 95 13.16 -10.61 -13.71
N LEU A 96 13.67 -9.46 -13.27
CA LEU A 96 14.31 -8.51 -14.17
C LEU A 96 15.57 -9.09 -14.82
N ALA A 97 16.36 -9.84 -14.07
CA ALA A 97 17.56 -10.50 -14.59
C ALA A 97 17.25 -11.57 -15.65
N PHE A 98 15.99 -12.06 -15.70
CA PHE A 98 15.55 -13.05 -16.68
C PHE A 98 15.10 -12.44 -18.01
N TYR A 99 14.57 -11.21 -17.98
CA TYR A 99 14.05 -10.51 -19.15
C TYR A 99 15.06 -9.55 -19.78
N ILE A 100 16.04 -9.11 -19.00
CA ILE A 100 17.11 -8.24 -19.48
C ILE A 100 18.35 -9.13 -19.64
N ASP A 101 18.46 -9.80 -20.79
CA ASP A 101 19.62 -10.60 -21.19
C ASP A 101 20.90 -9.74 -21.39
N ASP A 102 20.72 -8.41 -21.35
CA ASP A 102 21.81 -7.45 -21.43
C ASP A 102 22.14 -6.92 -20.03
N PRO A 103 23.29 -7.30 -19.44
CA PRO A 103 23.78 -6.72 -18.20
C PRO A 103 24.24 -5.27 -18.39
N SER A 104 23.62 -4.54 -19.32
CA SER A 104 23.99 -3.16 -19.59
C SER A 104 23.82 -2.30 -18.35
N VAL A 105 24.76 -1.41 -18.14
CA VAL A 105 24.75 -0.37 -17.09
C VAL A 105 23.43 0.40 -17.09
N LEU A 106 22.78 0.55 -18.24
CA LEU A 106 21.49 1.22 -18.39
C LEU A 106 20.35 0.43 -17.72
N GLY A 107 20.28 -0.88 -17.91
CA GLY A 107 19.23 -1.74 -17.29
C GLY A 107 19.33 -1.71 -15.76
N PHE A 108 20.55 -1.81 -15.22
CA PHE A 108 20.82 -1.71 -13.80
C PHE A 108 20.48 -0.31 -13.24
N HIS A 109 20.87 0.76 -13.95
CA HIS A 109 20.57 2.14 -13.58
C HIS A 109 19.06 2.40 -13.50
N VAL A 110 18.30 1.98 -14.51
CA VAL A 110 16.84 2.14 -14.56
C VAL A 110 16.18 1.35 -13.43
N SER A 111 16.60 0.10 -13.23
CA SER A 111 16.07 -0.75 -12.16
C SER A 111 16.30 -0.16 -10.77
N LEU A 112 17.54 0.29 -10.51
CA LEU A 112 17.92 0.92 -9.24
C LEU A 112 17.16 2.24 -9.03
N GLY A 113 17.07 3.08 -10.07
CA GLY A 113 16.33 4.35 -10.04
C GLY A 113 14.85 4.16 -9.77
N LEU A 114 14.21 3.17 -10.42
CA LEU A 114 12.81 2.80 -10.17
C LEU A 114 12.58 2.29 -8.75
N TRP A 115 13.46 1.43 -8.26
CA TRP A 115 13.39 0.93 -6.89
C TRP A 115 13.48 2.06 -5.86
N LEU A 116 14.48 2.93 -5.96
CA LEU A 116 14.70 4.03 -5.02
C LEU A 116 13.56 5.06 -5.09
N SER A 117 13.17 5.49 -6.31
CA SER A 117 12.07 6.42 -6.53
C SER A 117 10.74 5.86 -6.04
N GLY A 118 10.44 4.61 -6.38
CA GLY A 118 9.24 3.91 -5.92
C GLY A 118 9.15 3.84 -4.41
N SER A 119 10.28 3.58 -3.73
CA SER A 119 10.34 3.49 -2.27
C SER A 119 10.01 4.82 -1.59
N VAL A 120 10.56 5.94 -2.03
CA VAL A 120 10.26 7.26 -1.41
C VAL A 120 8.83 7.72 -1.71
N VAL A 121 8.30 7.44 -2.92
CA VAL A 121 6.91 7.73 -3.26
C VAL A 121 5.96 6.85 -2.46
N MET A 122 6.28 5.57 -2.25
CA MET A 122 5.51 4.65 -1.41
C MET A 122 5.44 5.14 0.04
N ASN A 123 6.56 5.64 0.61
CA ASN A 123 6.59 6.22 1.95
C ASN A 123 5.64 7.44 2.04
N ALA A 124 5.68 8.35 1.07
CA ALA A 124 4.78 9.50 1.02
C ALA A 124 3.30 9.08 0.86
N ALA A 125 3.01 8.12 -0.03
CA ALA A 125 1.67 7.58 -0.23
C ALA A 125 1.12 6.91 1.03
N SER A 126 1.96 6.23 1.82
CA SER A 126 1.57 5.60 3.09
C SER A 126 1.13 6.66 4.11
N ILE A 127 1.82 7.79 4.18
CA ILE A 127 1.44 8.92 5.06
C ILE A 127 0.09 9.50 4.61
N GLU A 128 -0.11 9.74 3.31
CA GLU A 128 -1.40 10.23 2.78
C GLU A 128 -2.54 9.23 3.01
N PHE A 129 -2.27 7.94 2.89
CA PHE A 129 -3.25 6.89 3.19
C PHE A 129 -3.72 6.98 4.64
N VAL A 130 -2.79 6.95 5.59
CA VAL A 130 -3.14 7.02 7.03
C VAL A 130 -3.83 8.35 7.36
N ARG A 131 -3.39 9.47 6.78
CA ARG A 131 -4.03 10.77 6.94
C ARG A 131 -5.47 10.78 6.43
N SER A 132 -5.76 10.08 5.36
CA SER A 132 -7.13 10.00 4.80
C SER A 132 -8.10 9.23 5.71
N ILE A 133 -7.57 8.37 6.58
CA ILE A 133 -8.36 7.57 7.53
C ILE A 133 -8.37 8.22 8.93
N LEU A 134 -7.21 8.70 9.36
CA LEU A 134 -6.96 9.30 10.68
C LEU A 134 -6.42 10.73 10.50
N PRO A 135 -7.25 11.72 10.17
CA PRO A 135 -6.80 13.08 9.92
C PRO A 135 -6.20 13.72 11.17
N THR A 136 -5.14 14.51 10.96
CA THR A 136 -4.47 15.27 12.02
C THR A 136 -3.91 16.59 11.47
N PRO A 137 -4.03 17.70 12.21
CA PRO A 137 -3.61 19.03 11.73
C PRO A 137 -2.12 19.11 11.36
N TRP A 138 -1.26 18.45 12.14
CA TRP A 138 0.18 18.50 11.88
C TRP A 138 0.61 17.72 10.62
N THR A 139 -0.11 16.67 10.24
CA THR A 139 0.14 15.95 8.97
C THR A 139 -0.23 16.82 7.78
N ASP A 140 -1.25 17.65 7.89
CA ASP A 140 -1.63 18.61 6.84
C ASP A 140 -0.55 19.66 6.64
N THR A 141 0.01 20.19 7.72
CA THR A 141 1.11 21.16 7.67
C THR A 141 2.36 20.60 7.01
N LEU A 142 2.70 19.34 7.28
CA LEU A 142 3.88 18.67 6.72
C LEU A 142 3.67 18.15 5.30
N ARG A 143 2.44 18.06 4.82
CA ARG A 143 2.10 17.46 3.53
C ARG A 143 2.91 18.03 2.37
N THR A 144 2.92 19.36 2.27
CA THR A 144 3.63 20.04 1.17
C THR A 144 5.12 19.74 1.21
N TRP A 145 5.73 19.73 2.40
CA TRP A 145 7.15 19.41 2.56
C TRP A 145 7.46 17.95 2.23
N ILE A 146 6.60 17.01 2.64
CA ILE A 146 6.74 15.59 2.31
C ILE A 146 6.78 15.40 0.79
N TRP A 147 5.81 15.96 0.06
CA TRP A 147 5.75 15.83 -1.39
C TRP A 147 6.87 16.59 -2.11
N LEU A 148 7.28 17.72 -1.60
CA LEU A 148 8.39 18.49 -2.15
C LEU A 148 9.72 17.74 -2.02
N LEU A 149 10.00 17.20 -0.82
CA LEU A 149 11.17 16.37 -0.58
C LEU A 149 11.14 15.07 -1.41
N THR A 150 9.98 14.42 -1.51
CA THR A 150 9.79 13.24 -2.37
C THR A 150 10.12 13.58 -3.83
N GLY A 151 9.62 14.69 -4.35
CA GLY A 151 9.92 15.16 -5.71
C GLY A 151 11.41 15.44 -5.92
N VAL A 152 12.08 16.09 -4.97
CA VAL A 152 13.53 16.31 -5.00
C VAL A 152 14.28 14.98 -5.02
N CYS A 153 13.91 14.01 -4.21
CA CYS A 153 14.53 12.67 -4.20
C CYS A 153 14.36 11.96 -5.55
N VAL A 154 13.15 11.99 -6.13
CA VAL A 154 12.87 11.37 -7.44
C VAL A 154 13.73 12.01 -8.54
N VAL A 155 13.81 13.34 -8.59
CA VAL A 155 14.67 14.05 -9.56
C VAL A 155 16.14 13.72 -9.33
N PHE A 156 16.59 13.67 -8.08
CA PHE A 156 17.94 13.24 -7.72
C PHE A 156 18.24 11.83 -8.24
N PHE A 157 17.34 10.86 -8.01
CA PHE A 157 17.53 9.49 -8.48
C PHE A 157 17.51 9.37 -10.01
N ALA A 158 16.69 10.17 -10.70
CA ALA A 158 16.61 10.16 -12.15
C ALA A 158 17.84 10.78 -12.83
N SER A 159 18.51 11.74 -12.17
CA SER A 159 19.64 12.51 -12.73
C SER A 159 21.01 12.03 -12.27
N SER A 160 21.09 11.15 -11.26
CA SER A 160 22.36 10.73 -10.66
C SER A 160 23.03 9.59 -11.43
N SER A 161 24.36 9.51 -11.36
CA SER A 161 25.11 8.36 -11.87
C SER A 161 24.82 7.10 -11.05
N VAL A 162 25.01 5.91 -11.65
CA VAL A 162 24.84 4.60 -10.99
C VAL A 162 25.64 4.50 -9.69
N GLN A 163 26.88 5.00 -9.72
CA GLN A 163 27.76 4.98 -8.54
C GLN A 163 27.16 5.81 -7.39
N LEU A 164 26.69 7.01 -7.67
CA LEU A 164 26.07 7.89 -6.68
C LEU A 164 24.75 7.29 -6.16
N LEU A 165 23.94 6.73 -7.06
CA LEU A 165 22.70 6.03 -6.69
C LEU A 165 22.96 4.85 -5.76
N SER A 166 23.94 4.01 -6.08
CA SER A 166 24.26 2.83 -5.26
C SER A 166 24.86 3.21 -3.91
N LEU A 167 25.57 4.35 -3.81
CA LEU A 167 26.15 4.83 -2.57
C LEU A 167 25.12 5.57 -1.69
N ALA A 168 24.47 6.58 -2.22
CA ALA A 168 23.62 7.50 -1.46
C ALA A 168 22.13 7.06 -1.41
N GLY A 169 21.65 6.41 -2.48
CA GLY A 169 20.24 6.03 -2.61
C GLY A 169 19.68 5.22 -1.44
N PRO A 170 20.33 4.13 -1.00
CA PRO A 170 19.85 3.34 0.14
C PRO A 170 19.73 4.15 1.44
N TYR A 171 20.64 5.10 1.69
CA TYR A 171 20.55 5.98 2.86
C TYR A 171 19.37 6.93 2.78
N VAL A 172 19.11 7.52 1.61
CA VAL A 172 17.95 8.40 1.40
C VAL A 172 16.65 7.65 1.61
N VAL A 173 16.52 6.43 1.07
CA VAL A 173 15.36 5.57 1.27
C VAL A 173 15.22 5.17 2.73
N SER A 174 16.30 4.79 3.40
CA SER A 174 16.27 4.42 4.81
C SER A 174 15.84 5.58 5.71
N VAL A 175 16.39 6.78 5.50
CA VAL A 175 16.01 7.99 6.26
C VAL A 175 14.54 8.34 6.03
N SER A 176 14.06 8.31 4.77
CA SER A 176 12.65 8.56 4.45
C SER A 176 11.74 7.49 5.06
N GLY A 177 12.16 6.23 5.07
CA GLY A 177 11.44 5.12 5.69
C GLY A 177 11.33 5.27 7.20
N ILE A 178 12.44 5.55 7.90
CA ILE A 178 12.44 5.79 9.36
C ILE A 178 11.51 6.96 9.70
N PHE A 179 11.60 8.06 8.96
CA PHE A 179 10.74 9.22 9.15
C PHE A 179 9.25 8.85 9.00
N SER A 180 8.90 8.09 7.96
CA SER A 180 7.55 7.60 7.73
C SER A 180 7.08 6.67 8.87
N VAL A 181 7.92 5.73 9.31
CA VAL A 181 7.61 4.80 10.41
C VAL A 181 7.32 5.58 11.70
N VAL A 182 8.12 6.60 12.01
CA VAL A 182 7.92 7.42 13.23
C VAL A 182 6.60 8.20 13.15
N ILE A 183 6.34 8.85 12.00
CA ILE A 183 5.09 9.61 11.80
C ILE A 183 3.87 8.69 11.88
N LEU A 184 3.89 7.60 11.13
CA LEU A 184 2.76 6.67 11.05
C LEU A 184 2.53 5.95 12.39
N GLY A 185 3.58 5.44 13.00
CA GLY A 185 3.52 4.77 14.29
C GLY A 185 2.98 5.69 15.40
N HIS A 186 3.48 6.92 15.46
CA HIS A 186 2.99 7.93 16.42
C HIS A 186 1.49 8.23 16.21
N ARG A 187 1.06 8.44 14.95
CA ARG A 187 -0.35 8.75 14.66
C ARG A 187 -1.28 7.58 14.97
N MET A 188 -0.90 6.38 14.53
CA MET A 188 -1.69 5.17 14.77
C MET A 188 -1.79 4.87 16.28
N LEU A 189 -0.67 4.96 17.02
CA LEU A 189 -0.66 4.75 18.46
C LEU A 189 -1.57 5.77 19.19
N LYS A 190 -1.51 7.05 18.82
CA LYS A 190 -2.43 8.06 19.36
C LYS A 190 -3.90 7.70 19.07
N GLY A 191 -4.19 7.23 17.86
CA GLY A 191 -5.54 6.80 17.50
C GLY A 191 -6.02 5.61 18.33
N VAL A 192 -5.14 4.62 18.58
CA VAL A 192 -5.47 3.48 19.44
C VAL A 192 -5.75 3.93 20.87
N VAL A 193 -4.92 4.80 21.43
CA VAL A 193 -5.13 5.36 22.80
C VAL A 193 -6.42 6.17 22.87
N ALA A 194 -6.73 6.95 21.83
CA ALA A 194 -7.99 7.69 21.71
C ALA A 194 -9.22 6.82 21.38
N ARG A 195 -9.04 5.52 21.20
CA ARG A 195 -10.09 4.54 20.82
C ARG A 195 -10.79 4.91 19.51
N GLU A 196 -10.06 5.50 18.56
CA GLU A 196 -10.59 5.73 17.22
C GLU A 196 -10.84 4.37 16.53
N GLU A 197 -12.05 4.11 16.03
CA GLU A 197 -12.47 2.80 15.50
C GLU A 197 -11.55 2.21 14.43
N SER A 198 -10.98 3.06 13.60
CA SER A 198 -10.11 2.65 12.50
C SER A 198 -8.64 2.47 12.89
N ALA A 199 -8.24 2.89 14.09
CA ALA A 199 -6.82 2.96 14.46
C ALA A 199 -6.21 1.60 14.78
N LEU A 200 -6.94 0.73 15.47
CA LEU A 200 -6.42 -0.58 15.90
C LEU A 200 -6.07 -1.51 14.73
N PRO A 201 -6.94 -1.72 13.71
CA PRO A 201 -6.58 -2.55 12.55
C PRO A 201 -5.39 -1.99 11.78
N LEU A 202 -5.32 -0.66 11.60
CA LEU A 202 -4.18 0.02 10.97
C LEU A 202 -2.88 -0.25 11.74
N PHE A 203 -2.91 -0.08 13.05
CA PHE A 203 -1.76 -0.26 13.92
C PHE A 203 -1.27 -1.72 13.94
N LEU A 204 -2.17 -2.70 13.98
CA LEU A 204 -1.81 -4.12 13.92
C LEU A 204 -1.14 -4.50 12.61
N GLY A 205 -1.69 -4.06 11.47
CA GLY A 205 -1.07 -4.26 10.17
C GLY A 205 0.32 -3.61 10.07
N PHE A 206 0.46 -2.38 10.60
CA PHE A 206 1.73 -1.68 10.68
C PHE A 206 2.76 -2.41 11.56
N CYS A 207 2.37 -2.91 12.72
CA CYS A 207 3.25 -3.68 13.59
C CYS A 207 3.73 -4.98 12.92
N ALA A 208 2.84 -5.69 12.21
CA ALA A 208 3.21 -6.89 11.47
C ALA A 208 4.26 -6.59 10.40
N LEU A 209 4.09 -5.50 9.65
CA LEU A 209 5.05 -5.04 8.66
C LEU A 209 6.38 -4.62 9.31
N ALA A 210 6.33 -3.86 10.40
CA ALA A 210 7.53 -3.41 11.11
C ALA A 210 8.36 -4.58 11.65
N VAL A 211 7.72 -5.59 12.23
CA VAL A 211 8.39 -6.82 12.68
C VAL A 211 9.03 -7.56 11.52
N SER A 212 8.36 -7.65 10.37
CA SER A 212 8.91 -8.28 9.17
C SER A 212 10.14 -7.54 8.63
N VAL A 213 10.10 -6.21 8.61
CA VAL A 213 11.24 -5.38 8.18
C VAL A 213 12.43 -5.56 9.13
N VAL A 214 12.22 -5.55 10.45
CA VAL A 214 13.27 -5.79 11.44
C VAL A 214 13.87 -7.18 11.26
N ASN A 215 13.04 -8.20 11.05
CA ASN A 215 13.52 -9.55 10.74
C ASN A 215 14.43 -9.56 9.52
N ASP A 216 14.01 -8.93 8.41
CA ASP A 216 14.77 -8.96 7.18
C ASP A 216 16.11 -8.22 7.29
N VAL A 217 16.14 -7.11 8.04
CA VAL A 217 17.40 -6.41 8.37
C VAL A 217 18.33 -7.32 9.18
N LEU A 218 17.84 -7.97 10.23
CA LEU A 218 18.63 -8.87 11.06
C LEU A 218 19.09 -10.12 10.29
N ASN A 219 18.26 -10.61 9.37
CA ASN A 219 18.61 -11.71 8.48
C ASN A 219 19.70 -11.29 7.46
N ALA A 220 19.60 -10.09 6.90
CA ALA A 220 20.60 -9.55 5.97
C ALA A 220 21.97 -9.31 6.63
N GLU A 221 21.99 -8.90 7.90
CA GLU A 221 23.19 -8.72 8.70
C GLU A 221 23.73 -10.05 9.28
N GLY A 222 23.05 -11.18 9.02
CA GLY A 222 23.47 -12.52 9.45
C GLY A 222 23.19 -12.85 10.92
N TYR A 223 22.45 -11.99 11.66
CA TYR A 223 22.05 -12.28 13.04
C TYR A 223 20.95 -13.33 13.14
N LEU A 224 20.09 -13.43 12.12
CA LEU A 224 19.03 -14.43 12.02
C LEU A 224 19.15 -15.22 10.72
N GLN A 225 18.56 -16.42 10.69
CA GLN A 225 18.47 -17.29 9.50
C GLN A 225 17.01 -17.68 9.23
N THR A 226 16.15 -16.70 9.25
CA THR A 226 14.69 -16.88 9.14
C THR A 226 14.16 -16.71 7.71
N GLY A 227 14.99 -16.23 6.79
CA GLY A 227 14.58 -15.81 5.46
C GLY A 227 13.85 -14.46 5.45
N THR A 228 13.34 -14.07 4.29
CA THR A 228 12.66 -12.78 4.09
C THR A 228 11.18 -12.85 4.47
N LEU A 229 10.75 -12.05 5.43
CA LEU A 229 9.38 -11.97 5.92
C LEU A 229 8.62 -10.73 5.44
N VAL A 230 9.29 -9.73 4.85
CA VAL A 230 8.66 -8.49 4.35
C VAL A 230 7.48 -8.77 3.40
N PRO A 231 7.53 -9.72 2.45
CA PRO A 231 6.36 -10.03 1.62
C PRO A 231 5.12 -10.47 2.43
N LEU A 232 5.33 -11.25 3.49
CA LEU A 232 4.24 -11.68 4.40
C LEU A 232 3.73 -10.50 5.23
N GLY A 233 4.63 -9.67 5.76
CA GLY A 233 4.27 -8.46 6.49
C GLY A 233 3.46 -7.49 5.65
N LEU A 234 3.84 -7.27 4.39
CA LEU A 234 3.09 -6.47 3.43
C LEU A 234 1.73 -7.07 3.11
N LEU A 235 1.63 -8.40 3.01
CA LEU A 235 0.35 -9.08 2.79
C LEU A 235 -0.59 -8.86 3.98
N PHE A 236 -0.11 -9.06 5.21
CA PHE A 236 -0.88 -8.78 6.43
C PHE A 236 -1.31 -7.31 6.52
N PHE A 237 -0.40 -6.40 6.24
CA PHE A 237 -0.68 -4.96 6.16
C PHE A 237 -1.80 -4.68 5.15
N THR A 238 -1.71 -5.23 3.95
CA THR A 238 -2.71 -5.07 2.88
C THR A 238 -4.07 -5.62 3.28
N ILE A 239 -4.12 -6.83 3.85
CA ILE A 239 -5.36 -7.45 4.30
C ILE A 239 -6.02 -6.61 5.38
N SER A 240 -5.27 -6.16 6.40
CA SER A 240 -5.78 -5.32 7.49
C SER A 240 -6.37 -4.02 6.97
N HIS A 241 -5.74 -3.41 5.98
CA HIS A 241 -6.19 -2.13 5.40
C HIS A 241 -7.40 -2.32 4.47
N SER A 242 -7.40 -3.37 3.66
CA SER A 242 -8.54 -3.72 2.81
C SER A 242 -9.77 -4.09 3.63
N TRP A 243 -9.59 -4.83 4.73
CA TRP A 243 -10.65 -5.12 5.69
C TRP A 243 -11.25 -3.86 6.29
N LEU A 244 -10.39 -2.92 6.71
CA LEU A 244 -10.85 -1.64 7.26
C LEU A 244 -11.69 -0.85 6.26
N LEU A 245 -11.23 -0.75 5.00
CA LEU A 245 -11.99 -0.07 3.96
C LEU A 245 -13.32 -0.77 3.68
N ALA A 246 -13.34 -2.10 3.59
CA ALA A 246 -14.56 -2.88 3.40
C ALA A 246 -15.57 -2.63 4.53
N ARG A 247 -15.11 -2.61 5.78
CA ARG A 247 -15.96 -2.29 6.95
C ARG A 247 -16.53 -0.87 6.87
N ARG A 248 -15.71 0.12 6.49
CA ARG A 248 -16.19 1.52 6.31
C ARG A 248 -17.25 1.62 5.22
N PHE A 249 -17.10 0.88 4.13
CA PHE A 249 -18.10 0.84 3.07
C PHE A 249 -19.41 0.20 3.55
N ALA A 250 -19.33 -0.93 4.26
CA ALA A 250 -20.50 -1.58 4.82
C ALA A 250 -21.29 -0.65 5.77
N THR A 251 -20.60 -0.02 6.72
CA THR A 251 -21.24 0.95 7.64
C THR A 251 -21.83 2.16 6.91
N ALA A 252 -21.14 2.69 5.90
CA ALA A 252 -21.68 3.81 5.11
C ALA A 252 -22.92 3.40 4.30
N TYR A 253 -22.95 2.17 3.78
CA TYR A 253 -24.11 1.62 3.08
C TYR A 253 -25.31 1.45 4.01
N GLU A 254 -25.13 0.82 5.17
CA GLU A 254 -26.16 0.65 6.19
C GLU A 254 -26.76 2.00 6.64
N THR A 255 -25.90 3.00 6.84
CA THR A 255 -26.33 4.36 7.19
C THR A 255 -27.18 4.99 6.08
N ALA A 256 -26.74 4.84 4.83
CA ALA A 256 -27.47 5.39 3.67
C ALA A 256 -28.83 4.69 3.49
N GLU A 257 -28.90 3.38 3.68
CA GLU A 257 -30.14 2.60 3.60
C GLU A 257 -31.13 3.04 4.68
N HIS A 258 -30.66 3.14 5.94
CA HIS A 258 -31.48 3.62 7.05
C HIS A 258 -32.02 5.03 6.81
N LEU A 259 -31.17 5.94 6.32
CA LEU A 259 -31.59 7.30 6.01
C LEU A 259 -32.63 7.34 4.88
N THR A 260 -32.46 6.51 3.84
CA THR A 260 -33.40 6.41 2.74
C THR A 260 -34.78 5.92 3.22
N THR A 261 -34.80 4.89 4.07
CA THR A 261 -36.05 4.37 4.65
C THR A 261 -36.74 5.42 5.52
N SER A 262 -35.98 6.11 6.38
CA SER A 262 -36.51 7.18 7.23
C SER A 262 -37.08 8.33 6.43
N LEU A 263 -36.43 8.74 5.34
CA LEU A 263 -36.95 9.79 4.42
C LEU A 263 -38.21 9.34 3.69
N GLN A 264 -38.30 8.06 3.29
CA GLN A 264 -39.51 7.52 2.66
C GLN A 264 -40.70 7.54 3.62
N ASP A 265 -40.50 7.17 4.88
CA ASP A 265 -41.54 7.20 5.92
C ASP A 265 -41.97 8.63 6.21
N GLU A 266 -41.05 9.59 6.27
CA GLU A 266 -41.35 11.02 6.46
C GLU A 266 -42.15 11.58 5.28
N VAL A 267 -41.74 11.30 4.04
CA VAL A 267 -42.44 11.72 2.84
C VAL A 267 -43.87 11.14 2.81
N LYS A 268 -44.04 9.88 3.17
CA LYS A 268 -45.35 9.23 3.24
C LYS A 268 -46.25 9.91 4.27
N SER A 269 -45.75 10.17 5.46
CA SER A 269 -46.48 10.87 6.54
C SER A 269 -46.89 12.29 6.11
N GLN A 270 -45.98 13.03 5.48
CA GLN A 270 -46.30 14.38 4.96
C GLN A 270 -47.31 14.35 3.83
N THR A 271 -47.26 13.35 2.95
CA THR A 271 -48.25 13.19 1.86
C THR A 271 -49.64 12.90 2.41
N GLU A 272 -49.74 11.96 3.39
CA GLU A 272 -51.01 11.64 4.06
C GLU A 272 -51.60 12.88 4.76
N PHE A 273 -50.74 13.67 5.44
CA PHE A 273 -51.17 14.91 6.09
C PHE A 273 -51.71 15.94 5.06
N LEU A 274 -51.02 16.13 3.94
CA LEU A 274 -51.43 17.02 2.88
C LEU A 274 -52.75 16.57 2.21
N GLU A 275 -52.93 15.28 2.01
CA GLU A 275 -54.18 14.72 1.46
C GLU A 275 -55.37 15.05 2.36
N VAL A 276 -55.22 14.85 3.68
CA VAL A 276 -56.26 15.18 4.67
C VAL A 276 -56.56 16.69 4.65
N ALA A 277 -55.53 17.53 4.76
CA ALA A 277 -55.69 18.98 4.75
C ALA A 277 -56.33 19.50 3.45
N THR A 278 -55.98 18.91 2.30
CA THR A 278 -56.56 19.25 1.00
C THR A 278 -58.04 18.89 0.94
N ARG A 279 -58.42 17.72 1.48
CA ARG A 279 -59.80 17.25 1.57
C ARG A 279 -60.64 18.17 2.44
N GLU A 280 -60.14 18.50 3.63
CA GLU A 280 -60.82 19.44 4.54
C GLU A 280 -61.03 20.81 3.91
N ALA A 281 -60.00 21.34 3.24
CA ALA A 281 -60.10 22.61 2.52
C ALA A 281 -61.12 22.56 1.38
N GLN A 282 -61.23 21.44 0.68
CA GLN A 282 -62.17 21.24 -0.40
C GLN A 282 -63.63 21.14 0.12
N GLU A 283 -63.85 20.41 1.21
CA GLU A 283 -65.11 20.30 1.89
C GLU A 283 -65.58 21.66 2.43
N ALA A 284 -64.68 22.45 3.04
CA ALA A 284 -64.98 23.80 3.50
C ALA A 284 -65.32 24.76 2.34
N SER A 285 -64.62 24.61 1.22
CA SER A 285 -64.90 25.40 0.00
C SER A 285 -66.27 25.11 -0.59
N VAL A 286 -66.69 23.83 -0.65
CA VAL A 286 -68.02 23.42 -1.12
C VAL A 286 -69.10 23.97 -0.20
N ALA A 287 -68.98 23.83 1.10
CA ALA A 287 -69.95 24.35 2.08
C ALA A 287 -70.08 25.91 1.99
N ALA A 288 -68.97 26.61 1.74
CA ALA A 288 -68.99 28.07 1.56
C ALA A 288 -69.68 28.50 0.27
N ILE A 289 -69.65 27.72 -0.83
CA ILE A 289 -70.33 27.94 -2.05
C ILE A 289 -71.85 27.73 -1.88
N GLU A 290 -72.24 26.58 -1.25
CA GLU A 290 -73.65 26.28 -0.96
C GLU A 290 -74.29 27.35 -0.06
N ALA A 291 -73.61 27.77 1.01
CA ALA A 291 -74.13 28.87 1.86
C ALA A 291 -74.24 30.20 1.15
N LYS A 292 -73.54 30.44 0.05
CA LYS A 292 -73.64 31.67 -0.77
C LYS A 292 -74.73 31.57 -1.77
N GLU A 293 -75.17 30.39 -2.19
CA GLU A 293 -76.27 30.19 -3.10
C GLU A 293 -77.64 30.26 -2.39
N GLU A 294 -77.70 29.94 -1.09
CA GLU A 294 -78.88 30.02 -0.25
C GLU A 294 -79.19 31.44 0.29
N ALA A 295 -78.24 32.39 0.18
CA ALA A 295 -78.38 33.77 0.66
C ALA A 295 -78.77 34.75 -0.47
#